data_4bb7f193fb6131e1cca9074e347a006d
#
_entry.id   4bb7f193fb6131e1cca9074e347a006d
#
_cell.length_a   1.000
_cell.length_b   1.000
_cell.length_c   1.000
_cell.angle_alpha   90.00
_cell.angle_beta   90.00
_cell.angle_gamma   90.00
#
_symmetry.space_group_name_H-M   'P 1'
#
loop_
_entity.id
_entity.type
_entity.pdbx_description
1 polymer ?
#
loop_
_entity_poly.entity_id
_entity_poly.type
_entity_poly.pdbx_seq_one_letter_code
_entity_poly.pdbx_strand_id
1 'polypeptide(L)'
;SGRRGVVKAVDDVSFSIRRGETLGLVGESGCGKTTTGRCVLQLEKPTSGSILFEGKDLAAASPSELRAVRRKMQVIFQDPYSSLNPRMTVGQIISEPLAVHGIVPERAAREARVKELLGHAGLLPAMVRRYPHELSGGQRQRVGIARALAMEPTLIVCDEPVSALDVSIQAQIINLLEELQTGFGLTYLFVAHDLSVVRHISDRVAVMYLGKIVEITDRQSLYENPQHPYTKALLSAVPIPDPAVELARERTILGGEVPSPLNPPAGCVFHPRCPIAIEECSQGVPALREIQPGHLAACIRV
;
A
#
# COMPACT_ATOMS: atom_id res chain seq x y z
N SER A 1 -18.53 -2.14 -33.39
CA SER A 1 -17.30 -2.71 -32.79
C SER A 1 -16.48 -1.57 -32.19
N GLY A 2 -16.71 -1.29 -30.89
CA GLY A 2 -15.91 -0.30 -30.16
C GLY A 2 -14.48 -0.82 -29.97
N ARG A 3 -13.48 -0.01 -30.34
CA ARG A 3 -12.07 -0.29 -29.96
C ARG A 3 -12.01 -0.43 -28.44
N ARG A 4 -11.69 -1.63 -27.94
CA ARG A 4 -11.40 -1.83 -26.53
C ARG A 4 -10.09 -1.08 -26.24
N GLY A 5 -10.17 0.05 -25.53
CA GLY A 5 -8.98 0.73 -25.06
C GLY A 5 -8.23 -0.12 -24.04
N VAL A 6 -6.91 -0.03 -24.00
CA VAL A 6 -6.06 -0.66 -22.98
C VAL A 6 -5.77 0.35 -21.89
N VAL A 7 -6.11 0.02 -20.64
CA VAL A 7 -5.77 0.82 -19.48
C VAL A 7 -4.39 0.42 -19.00
N LYS A 8 -3.45 1.36 -18.98
CA LYS A 8 -2.13 1.17 -18.37
C LYS A 8 -2.21 1.55 -16.89
N ALA A 9 -2.70 0.63 -16.06
CA ALA A 9 -2.89 0.88 -14.63
C ALA A 9 -1.56 1.10 -13.89
N VAL A 10 -0.50 0.42 -14.34
CA VAL A 10 0.89 0.59 -13.88
C VAL A 10 1.76 0.68 -15.13
N ASP A 11 2.51 1.74 -15.31
CA ASP A 11 3.26 2.03 -16.51
C ASP A 11 4.68 2.46 -16.17
N ASP A 12 5.64 1.52 -16.35
CA ASP A 12 7.07 1.72 -16.12
C ASP A 12 7.40 2.18 -14.69
N VAL A 13 6.99 1.38 -13.71
CA VAL A 13 7.22 1.61 -12.28
C VAL A 13 8.37 0.76 -11.79
N SER A 14 9.37 1.40 -11.17
CA SER A 14 10.51 0.72 -10.55
C SER A 14 10.75 1.29 -9.15
N PHE A 15 10.84 0.40 -8.15
CA PHE A 15 11.20 0.74 -6.78
C PHE A 15 11.75 -0.49 -6.04
N SER A 16 12.36 -0.26 -4.91
CA SER A 16 12.81 -1.33 -4.01
C SER A 16 12.33 -1.08 -2.59
N ILE A 17 12.11 -2.15 -1.84
CA ILE A 17 11.79 -2.12 -0.42
C ILE A 17 12.88 -2.91 0.32
N ARG A 18 13.48 -2.31 1.32
CA ARG A 18 14.50 -2.94 2.15
C ARG A 18 13.83 -3.84 3.19
N ARG A 19 14.53 -4.85 3.65
CA ARG A 19 14.02 -5.69 4.74
C ARG A 19 13.82 -4.86 6.01
N GLY A 20 12.66 -5.01 6.64
CA GLY A 20 12.27 -4.24 7.83
C GLY A 20 11.80 -2.81 7.55
N GLU A 21 11.75 -2.39 6.27
CA GLU A 21 11.32 -1.05 5.85
C GLU A 21 9.80 -1.01 5.63
N THR A 22 9.20 0.12 5.91
CA THR A 22 7.87 0.50 5.41
C THR A 22 8.01 1.48 4.25
N LEU A 23 7.68 1.02 3.03
CA LEU A 23 7.51 1.90 1.87
C LEU A 23 6.04 2.30 1.74
N GLY A 24 5.75 3.58 1.95
CA GLY A 24 4.45 4.17 1.65
C GLY A 24 4.26 4.36 0.14
N LEU A 25 3.12 3.93 -0.40
CA LEU A 25 2.74 4.20 -1.79
C LEU A 25 1.48 5.05 -1.80
N VAL A 26 1.59 6.31 -2.19
CA VAL A 26 0.54 7.32 -2.11
C VAL A 26 0.17 7.92 -3.47
N GLY A 27 -1.03 8.50 -3.55
CA GLY A 27 -1.53 9.17 -4.75
C GLY A 27 -3.06 9.19 -4.78
N GLU A 28 -3.63 9.93 -5.72
CA GLU A 28 -5.08 10.02 -5.92
C GLU A 28 -5.71 8.65 -6.20
N SER A 29 -7.02 8.52 -5.92
CA SER A 29 -7.77 7.29 -6.21
C SER A 29 -7.69 6.96 -7.71
N GLY A 30 -7.52 5.66 -8.02
CA GLY A 30 -7.40 5.19 -9.40
C GLY A 30 -6.03 5.39 -10.06
N CYS A 31 -5.00 5.92 -9.36
CA CYS A 31 -3.67 6.11 -9.97
C CYS A 31 -2.84 4.82 -10.12
N GLY A 32 -3.32 3.64 -9.66
CA GLY A 32 -2.66 2.35 -9.88
C GLY A 32 -2.06 1.70 -8.63
N LYS A 33 -2.17 2.27 -7.43
CA LYS A 33 -1.57 1.77 -6.17
C LYS A 33 -1.97 0.32 -5.84
N THR A 34 -3.26 0.04 -5.76
CA THR A 34 -3.80 -1.31 -5.51
C THR A 34 -3.31 -2.31 -6.57
N THR A 35 -3.30 -1.90 -7.84
CA THR A 35 -2.79 -2.75 -8.93
C THR A 35 -1.30 -3.05 -8.75
N THR A 36 -0.50 -2.06 -8.35
CA THR A 36 0.93 -2.25 -8.02
C THR A 36 1.09 -3.28 -6.89
N GLY A 37 0.34 -3.14 -5.80
CA GLY A 37 0.35 -4.11 -4.70
C GLY A 37 -0.05 -5.53 -5.14
N ARG A 38 -1.07 -5.65 -5.99
CA ARG A 38 -1.50 -6.94 -6.56
C ARG A 38 -0.46 -7.56 -7.49
N CYS A 39 0.24 -6.75 -8.28
CA CYS A 39 1.35 -7.21 -9.11
C CYS A 39 2.51 -7.73 -8.24
N VAL A 40 2.88 -7.00 -7.17
CA VAL A 40 3.91 -7.44 -6.21
C VAL A 40 3.57 -8.81 -5.64
N LEU A 41 2.31 -9.05 -5.25
CA LEU A 41 1.82 -10.32 -4.71
C LEU A 41 1.57 -11.41 -5.78
N GLN A 42 1.79 -11.11 -7.06
CA GLN A 42 1.44 -12.01 -8.17
C GLN A 42 -0.04 -12.44 -8.15
N LEU A 43 -0.92 -11.57 -7.70
CA LEU A 43 -2.37 -11.71 -7.85
C LEU A 43 -2.81 -11.22 -9.23
N GLU A 44 -2.12 -10.20 -9.75
CA GLU A 44 -2.19 -9.71 -11.12
C GLU A 44 -0.84 -9.91 -11.79
N LYS A 45 -0.83 -10.49 -12.99
CA LYS A 45 0.40 -10.71 -13.73
C LYS A 45 0.85 -9.41 -14.42
N PRO A 46 2.08 -8.91 -14.19
CA PRO A 46 2.58 -7.77 -14.94
C PRO A 46 2.67 -8.13 -16.44
N THR A 47 2.36 -7.18 -17.31
CA THR A 47 2.47 -7.35 -18.77
C THR A 47 3.93 -7.48 -19.20
N SER A 48 4.82 -6.77 -18.52
CA SER A 48 6.28 -6.80 -18.73
C SER A 48 7.01 -6.36 -17.46
N GLY A 49 8.32 -6.51 -17.43
CA GLY A 49 9.16 -6.19 -16.28
C GLY A 49 9.42 -7.41 -15.39
N SER A 50 10.08 -7.16 -14.25
CA SER A 50 10.45 -8.19 -13.27
C SER A 50 10.04 -7.78 -11.86
N ILE A 51 9.76 -8.77 -11.01
CA ILE A 51 9.47 -8.57 -9.58
C ILE A 51 10.38 -9.48 -8.80
N LEU A 52 11.41 -8.89 -8.20
CA LEU A 52 12.40 -9.64 -7.44
C LEU A 52 11.99 -9.71 -5.96
N PHE A 53 11.83 -10.91 -5.43
CA PHE A 53 11.62 -11.17 -4.02
C PHE A 53 12.69 -12.11 -3.48
N GLU A 54 13.47 -11.65 -2.50
CA GLU A 54 14.63 -12.39 -1.96
C GLU A 54 15.56 -12.92 -3.08
N GLY A 55 15.80 -12.12 -4.13
CA GLY A 55 16.66 -12.44 -5.27
C GLY A 55 16.02 -13.33 -6.34
N LYS A 56 14.76 -13.74 -6.19
CA LYS A 56 14.03 -14.55 -7.20
C LYS A 56 13.06 -13.68 -7.99
N ASP A 57 13.07 -13.84 -9.32
CA ASP A 57 12.07 -13.19 -10.18
C ASP A 57 10.75 -13.95 -10.14
N LEU A 58 9.74 -13.30 -9.57
CA LEU A 58 8.38 -13.87 -9.43
C LEU A 58 7.61 -13.89 -10.75
N ALA A 59 7.95 -13.02 -11.71
CA ALA A 59 7.28 -12.97 -13.00
C ALA A 59 7.56 -14.24 -13.83
N ALA A 60 8.74 -14.86 -13.62
CA ALA A 60 9.16 -16.09 -14.27
C ALA A 60 8.92 -17.36 -13.42
N ALA A 61 8.44 -17.22 -12.19
CA ALA A 61 8.31 -18.34 -11.25
C ALA A 61 7.18 -19.31 -11.63
N SER A 62 7.42 -20.58 -11.41
CA SER A 62 6.41 -21.65 -11.56
C SER A 62 5.28 -21.53 -10.51
N PRO A 63 4.11 -22.16 -10.75
CA PRO A 63 3.02 -22.16 -9.76
C PRO A 63 3.40 -22.73 -8.40
N SER A 64 4.29 -23.72 -8.34
CA SER A 64 4.78 -24.32 -7.11
C SER A 64 5.70 -23.35 -6.33
N GLU A 65 6.60 -22.64 -7.03
CA GLU A 65 7.45 -21.62 -6.45
C GLU A 65 6.63 -20.43 -5.93
N LEU A 66 5.65 -19.95 -6.72
CA LEU A 66 4.74 -18.90 -6.27
C LEU A 66 3.94 -19.31 -5.02
N ARG A 67 3.52 -20.58 -4.92
CA ARG A 67 2.84 -21.09 -3.71
C ARG A 67 3.75 -21.03 -2.49
N ALA A 68 5.03 -21.35 -2.64
CA ALA A 68 6.01 -21.26 -1.56
C ALA A 68 6.27 -19.80 -1.15
N VAL A 69 6.42 -18.90 -2.13
CA VAL A 69 6.66 -17.47 -1.89
C VAL A 69 5.44 -16.79 -1.24
N ARG A 70 4.22 -17.16 -1.62
CA ARG A 70 2.99 -16.61 -1.01
C ARG A 70 2.87 -16.84 0.49
N ARG A 71 3.60 -17.79 1.06
CA ARG A 71 3.69 -17.94 2.53
C ARG A 71 4.42 -16.75 3.15
N LYS A 72 5.46 -16.22 2.45
CA LYS A 72 6.28 -15.12 2.92
C LYS A 72 5.72 -13.74 2.57
N MET A 73 4.75 -13.69 1.65
CA MET A 73 4.14 -12.45 1.18
C MET A 73 2.64 -12.51 1.46
N GLN A 74 2.17 -11.66 2.33
CA GLN A 74 0.77 -11.61 2.75
C GLN A 74 0.13 -10.27 2.42
N VAL A 75 -1.19 -10.20 2.54
CA VAL A 75 -1.97 -8.98 2.26
C VAL A 75 -2.95 -8.68 3.39
N ILE A 76 -3.03 -7.40 3.73
CA ILE A 76 -4.10 -6.84 4.53
C ILE A 76 -4.94 -5.97 3.59
N PHE A 77 -6.22 -6.34 3.40
CA PHE A 77 -7.11 -5.72 2.43
C PHE A 77 -7.77 -4.45 2.96
N GLN A 78 -8.18 -3.60 2.04
CA GLN A 78 -8.86 -2.33 2.27
C GLN A 78 -10.21 -2.51 3.01
N ASP A 79 -11.02 -3.45 2.56
CA ASP A 79 -12.33 -3.72 3.16
C ASP A 79 -12.27 -4.96 4.06
N PRO A 80 -12.29 -4.78 5.39
CA PRO A 80 -12.29 -5.89 6.31
C PRO A 80 -13.58 -6.73 6.23
N TYR A 81 -14.67 -6.20 5.67
CA TYR A 81 -15.93 -6.92 5.49
C TYR A 81 -15.84 -7.97 4.39
N SER A 82 -15.40 -7.57 3.20
CA SER A 82 -15.31 -8.46 2.04
C SER A 82 -14.13 -9.41 2.13
N SER A 83 -13.11 -9.10 2.95
CA SER A 83 -11.91 -9.91 3.10
C SER A 83 -12.08 -11.15 4.00
N LEU A 84 -13.14 -11.20 4.80
CA LEU A 84 -13.41 -12.31 5.72
C LEU A 84 -14.65 -13.10 5.25
N ASN A 85 -14.53 -14.43 5.22
CA ASN A 85 -15.68 -15.27 4.89
C ASN A 85 -16.74 -15.19 6.02
N PRO A 86 -17.96 -14.65 5.75
CA PRO A 86 -18.96 -14.41 6.79
C PRO A 86 -19.54 -15.69 7.39
N ARG A 87 -19.32 -16.85 6.74
CA ARG A 87 -19.80 -18.17 7.20
C ARG A 87 -18.79 -18.88 8.10
N MET A 88 -17.60 -18.33 8.26
CA MET A 88 -16.53 -18.90 9.09
C MET A 88 -16.41 -18.12 10.39
N THR A 89 -16.08 -18.82 11.48
CA THR A 89 -15.72 -18.18 12.73
C THR A 89 -14.32 -17.55 12.61
N VAL A 90 -14.02 -16.59 13.49
CA VAL A 90 -12.70 -15.95 13.61
C VAL A 90 -11.58 -17.01 13.69
N GLY A 91 -11.77 -18.04 14.52
CA GLY A 91 -10.81 -19.12 14.65
C GLY A 91 -10.61 -19.91 13.36
N GLN A 92 -11.67 -20.16 12.61
CA GLN A 92 -11.58 -20.83 11.30
C GLN A 92 -10.83 -19.96 10.28
N ILE A 93 -11.13 -18.66 10.21
CA ILE A 93 -10.49 -17.73 9.29
C ILE A 93 -8.97 -17.64 9.50
N ILE A 94 -8.54 -17.57 10.78
CA ILE A 94 -7.11 -17.48 11.10
C ILE A 94 -6.43 -18.86 10.94
N SER A 95 -7.13 -19.97 11.21
CA SER A 95 -6.57 -21.32 11.10
C SER A 95 -6.51 -21.84 9.66
N GLU A 96 -7.31 -21.29 8.73
CA GLU A 96 -7.38 -21.74 7.35
C GLU A 96 -6.02 -21.77 6.65
N PRO A 97 -5.23 -20.66 6.63
CA PRO A 97 -3.92 -20.67 6.01
C PRO A 97 -2.95 -21.66 6.66
N LEU A 98 -3.00 -21.83 7.98
CA LEU A 98 -2.19 -22.82 8.70
C LEU A 98 -2.51 -24.27 8.24
N ALA A 99 -3.79 -24.55 8.03
CA ALA A 99 -4.24 -25.86 7.56
C ALA A 99 -3.88 -26.11 6.09
N VAL A 100 -4.16 -25.13 5.21
CA VAL A 100 -3.89 -25.23 3.75
C VAL A 100 -2.42 -25.41 3.44
N HIS A 101 -1.54 -24.79 4.22
CA HIS A 101 -0.10 -24.87 4.04
C HIS A 101 0.56 -25.93 4.92
N GLY A 102 -0.18 -26.66 5.76
CA GLY A 102 0.34 -27.73 6.61
C GLY A 102 1.37 -27.27 7.66
N ILE A 103 1.29 -26.01 8.10
CA ILE A 103 2.27 -25.42 9.03
C ILE A 103 2.08 -25.98 10.43
N VAL A 104 0.81 -26.13 10.87
CA VAL A 104 0.44 -26.70 12.16
C VAL A 104 -0.60 -27.80 11.92
N PRO A 105 -0.18 -29.05 11.66
CA PRO A 105 -1.10 -30.11 11.27
C PRO A 105 -2.03 -30.54 12.42
N GLU A 106 -1.55 -30.52 13.66
CA GLU A 106 -2.33 -30.95 14.82
C GLU A 106 -3.39 -29.89 15.20
N ARG A 107 -4.62 -30.34 15.40
CA ARG A 107 -5.77 -29.45 15.67
C ARG A 107 -5.61 -28.65 16.96
N ALA A 108 -5.17 -29.28 18.03
CA ALA A 108 -5.00 -28.64 19.34
C ALA A 108 -3.90 -27.58 19.31
N ALA A 109 -2.76 -27.87 18.69
CA ALA A 109 -1.67 -26.91 18.49
C ALA A 109 -2.11 -25.73 17.62
N ARG A 110 -2.91 -25.97 16.57
CA ARG A 110 -3.45 -24.94 15.71
C ARG A 110 -4.43 -24.01 16.45
N GLU A 111 -5.29 -24.56 17.32
CA GLU A 111 -6.18 -23.75 18.17
C GLU A 111 -5.39 -22.88 19.17
N ALA A 112 -4.30 -23.39 19.73
CA ALA A 112 -3.41 -22.62 20.59
C ALA A 112 -2.73 -21.48 19.80
N ARG A 113 -2.21 -21.77 18.60
CA ARG A 113 -1.58 -20.75 17.72
C ARG A 113 -2.57 -19.66 17.30
N VAL A 114 -3.82 -20.01 17.02
CA VAL A 114 -4.87 -19.01 16.71
C VAL A 114 -5.11 -18.06 17.88
N LYS A 115 -5.15 -18.56 19.12
CA LYS A 115 -5.32 -17.71 20.31
C LYS A 115 -4.14 -16.77 20.53
N GLU A 116 -2.93 -17.24 20.28
CA GLU A 116 -1.70 -16.44 20.32
C GLU A 116 -1.76 -15.32 19.27
N LEU A 117 -2.11 -15.64 18.01
CA LEU A 117 -2.24 -14.66 16.91
C LEU A 117 -3.32 -13.62 17.20
N LEU A 118 -4.43 -14.00 17.84
CA LEU A 118 -5.44 -13.06 18.31
C LEU A 118 -4.84 -12.08 19.33
N GLY A 119 -4.05 -12.59 20.28
CA GLY A 119 -3.33 -11.77 21.26
C GLY A 119 -2.40 -10.77 20.60
N HIS A 120 -1.59 -11.18 19.62
CA HIS A 120 -0.72 -10.28 18.86
C HIS A 120 -1.49 -9.20 18.11
N ALA A 121 -2.69 -9.51 17.64
CA ALA A 121 -3.57 -8.52 17.01
C ALA A 121 -4.38 -7.67 18.01
N GLY A 122 -4.14 -7.79 19.33
CA GLY A 122 -4.85 -7.06 20.37
C GLY A 122 -6.32 -7.48 20.52
N LEU A 123 -6.63 -8.77 20.25
CA LEU A 123 -7.96 -9.35 20.40
C LEU A 123 -7.98 -10.39 21.53
N LEU A 124 -9.11 -10.50 22.20
CA LEU A 124 -9.31 -11.49 23.24
C LEU A 124 -9.40 -12.91 22.67
N PRO A 125 -8.72 -13.92 23.25
CA PRO A 125 -8.82 -15.31 22.81
C PRO A 125 -10.25 -15.87 22.77
N ALA A 126 -11.16 -15.35 23.61
CA ALA A 126 -12.58 -15.73 23.61
C ALA A 126 -13.30 -15.43 22.29
N MET A 127 -12.77 -14.50 21.46
CA MET A 127 -13.36 -14.14 20.17
C MET A 127 -13.23 -15.24 19.11
N VAL A 128 -12.46 -16.29 19.35
CA VAL A 128 -12.23 -17.42 18.42
C VAL A 128 -13.53 -18.03 17.87
N ARG A 129 -14.62 -18.00 18.65
CA ARG A 129 -15.92 -18.58 18.29
C ARG A 129 -16.87 -17.60 17.61
N ARG A 130 -16.55 -16.28 17.57
CA ARG A 130 -17.39 -15.26 16.98
C ARG A 130 -17.34 -15.30 15.46
N TYR A 131 -18.38 -14.81 14.84
CA TYR A 131 -18.46 -14.60 13.39
C TYR A 131 -18.11 -13.14 13.03
N PRO A 132 -17.67 -12.85 11.79
CA PRO A 132 -17.34 -11.50 11.35
C PRO A 132 -18.45 -10.47 11.58
N HIS A 133 -19.71 -10.84 11.42
CA HIS A 133 -20.85 -9.93 11.63
C HIS A 133 -21.05 -9.51 13.08
N GLU A 134 -20.50 -10.22 14.05
CA GLU A 134 -20.54 -9.90 15.49
C GLU A 134 -19.41 -8.95 15.92
N LEU A 135 -18.53 -8.53 14.98
CA LEU A 135 -17.35 -7.71 15.25
C LEU A 135 -17.52 -6.30 14.72
N SER A 136 -16.87 -5.32 15.41
CA SER A 136 -16.71 -3.97 14.87
C SER A 136 -15.76 -3.95 13.66
N GLY A 137 -15.74 -2.84 12.89
CA GLY A 137 -14.82 -2.67 11.75
C GLY A 137 -13.35 -2.86 12.13
N GLY A 138 -12.92 -2.20 13.23
CA GLY A 138 -11.55 -2.33 13.73
C GLY A 138 -11.22 -3.75 14.23
N GLN A 139 -12.17 -4.46 14.85
CA GLN A 139 -11.98 -5.84 15.25
C GLN A 139 -11.84 -6.77 14.04
N ARG A 140 -12.62 -6.56 12.98
CA ARG A 140 -12.46 -7.32 11.72
C ARG A 140 -11.09 -7.08 11.08
N GLN A 141 -10.63 -5.83 11.07
CA GLN A 141 -9.30 -5.50 10.56
C GLN A 141 -8.20 -6.22 11.34
N ARG A 142 -8.31 -6.26 12.66
CA ARG A 142 -7.39 -7.00 13.54
C ARG A 142 -7.43 -8.52 13.27
N VAL A 143 -8.58 -9.09 12.93
CA VAL A 143 -8.69 -10.49 12.47
C VAL A 143 -7.96 -10.68 11.13
N GLY A 144 -8.09 -9.76 10.18
CA GLY A 144 -7.35 -9.76 8.92
C GLY A 144 -5.84 -9.71 9.14
N ILE A 145 -5.38 -8.88 10.08
CA ILE A 145 -3.97 -8.80 10.50
C ILE A 145 -3.52 -10.14 11.11
N ALA A 146 -4.26 -10.71 12.06
CA ALA A 146 -3.95 -12.00 12.67
C ALA A 146 -3.86 -13.12 11.62
N ARG A 147 -4.74 -13.11 10.62
CA ARG A 147 -4.69 -14.08 9.51
C ARG A 147 -3.43 -13.92 8.67
N ALA A 148 -3.02 -12.69 8.36
CA ALA A 148 -1.78 -12.44 7.64
C ALA A 148 -0.55 -12.91 8.42
N LEU A 149 -0.49 -12.66 9.73
CA LEU A 149 0.58 -13.10 10.62
C LEU A 149 0.68 -14.62 10.76
N ALA A 150 -0.41 -15.36 10.53
CA ALA A 150 -0.44 -16.82 10.67
C ALA A 150 0.61 -17.53 9.81
N MET A 151 1.00 -16.91 8.70
CA MET A 151 1.99 -17.44 7.75
C MET A 151 3.43 -17.06 8.07
N GLU A 152 3.68 -16.28 9.14
CA GLU A 152 5.00 -15.74 9.49
C GLU A 152 5.67 -15.06 8.30
N PRO A 153 4.98 -14.07 7.69
CA PRO A 153 5.46 -13.42 6.47
C PRO A 153 6.69 -12.56 6.72
N THR A 154 7.47 -12.32 5.67
CA THR A 154 8.54 -11.32 5.67
C THR A 154 8.09 -10.00 5.03
N LEU A 155 7.08 -10.05 4.14
CA LEU A 155 6.47 -8.89 3.49
C LEU A 155 4.95 -8.93 3.64
N ILE A 156 4.37 -7.79 4.02
CA ILE A 156 2.91 -7.60 4.00
C ILE A 156 2.61 -6.38 3.10
N VAL A 157 1.74 -6.58 2.13
CA VAL A 157 1.12 -5.49 1.37
C VAL A 157 -0.12 -5.04 2.13
N CYS A 158 -0.10 -3.83 2.66
CA CYS A 158 -1.24 -3.20 3.32
C CYS A 158 -1.98 -2.33 2.30
N ASP A 159 -3.06 -2.84 1.72
CA ASP A 159 -3.84 -2.12 0.70
C ASP A 159 -4.94 -1.31 1.39
N GLU A 160 -4.67 -0.01 1.63
CA GLU A 160 -5.54 0.95 2.34
C GLU A 160 -6.13 0.40 3.66
N PRO A 161 -5.30 -0.14 4.58
CA PRO A 161 -5.75 -0.98 5.70
C PRO A 161 -6.60 -0.25 6.73
N VAL A 162 -6.71 1.07 6.64
CA VAL A 162 -7.42 1.92 7.63
C VAL A 162 -8.49 2.83 7.01
N SER A 163 -8.62 2.86 5.67
CA SER A 163 -9.47 3.83 4.96
C SER A 163 -10.97 3.75 5.32
N ALA A 164 -11.46 2.59 5.74
CA ALA A 164 -12.86 2.35 6.11
C ALA A 164 -13.12 2.45 7.63
N LEU A 165 -12.17 2.99 8.41
CA LEU A 165 -12.23 3.02 9.87
C LEU A 165 -12.30 4.46 10.39
N ASP A 166 -12.85 4.65 11.59
CA ASP A 166 -12.83 5.93 12.30
C ASP A 166 -11.40 6.33 12.68
N VAL A 167 -11.13 7.63 12.74
CA VAL A 167 -9.79 8.20 12.98
C VAL A 167 -9.09 7.61 14.23
N SER A 168 -9.84 7.43 15.34
CA SER A 168 -9.29 6.84 16.56
C SER A 168 -8.90 5.37 16.39
N ILE A 169 -9.66 4.62 15.60
CA ILE A 169 -9.37 3.21 15.29
C ILE A 169 -8.24 3.12 14.28
N GLN A 170 -8.17 4.05 13.31
CA GLN A 170 -7.03 4.13 12.39
C GLN A 170 -5.70 4.23 13.15
N ALA A 171 -5.59 5.17 14.10
CA ALA A 171 -4.39 5.34 14.93
C ALA A 171 -4.01 4.05 15.67
N GLN A 172 -5.00 3.35 16.24
CA GLN A 172 -4.75 2.09 16.93
C GLN A 172 -4.25 0.97 16.00
N ILE A 173 -4.76 0.91 14.75
CA ILE A 173 -4.28 -0.08 13.77
C ILE A 173 -2.87 0.27 13.29
N ILE A 174 -2.55 1.54 13.10
CA ILE A 174 -1.21 1.98 12.71
C ILE A 174 -0.20 1.62 13.80
N ASN A 175 -0.46 1.97 15.05
CA ASN A 175 0.40 1.61 16.17
C ASN A 175 0.60 0.09 16.28
N LEU A 176 -0.48 -0.69 16.10
CA LEU A 176 -0.39 -2.14 16.06
C LEU A 176 0.54 -2.63 14.94
N LEU A 177 0.45 -2.07 13.73
CA LEU A 177 1.33 -2.46 12.62
C LEU A 177 2.80 -2.12 12.89
N GLU A 178 3.09 -0.99 13.53
CA GLU A 178 4.46 -0.61 13.96
C GLU A 178 5.01 -1.56 15.04
N GLU A 179 4.19 -1.90 16.04
CA GLU A 179 4.55 -2.89 17.07
C GLU A 179 4.86 -4.25 16.45
N LEU A 180 4.01 -4.70 15.50
CA LEU A 180 4.21 -5.95 14.79
C LEU A 180 5.44 -5.91 13.88
N GLN A 181 5.72 -4.79 13.23
CA GLN A 181 6.92 -4.61 12.42
C GLN A 181 8.18 -4.79 13.26
N THR A 182 8.23 -4.11 14.40
CA THR A 182 9.38 -4.19 15.32
C THR A 182 9.51 -5.58 15.94
N GLY A 183 8.38 -6.17 16.38
CA GLY A 183 8.38 -7.46 17.09
C GLY A 183 8.69 -8.67 16.19
N PHE A 184 8.29 -8.62 14.92
CA PHE A 184 8.43 -9.73 13.96
C PHE A 184 9.41 -9.43 12.81
N GLY A 185 10.00 -8.23 12.74
CA GLY A 185 10.90 -7.83 11.66
C GLY A 185 10.20 -7.75 10.30
N LEU A 186 8.94 -7.33 10.29
CA LEU A 186 8.12 -7.27 9.08
C LEU A 186 8.54 -6.14 8.14
N THR A 187 8.37 -6.36 6.86
CA THR A 187 8.50 -5.36 5.80
C THR A 187 7.13 -5.01 5.28
N TYR A 188 6.85 -3.72 5.06
CA TYR A 188 5.55 -3.29 4.54
C TYR A 188 5.66 -2.56 3.20
N LEU A 189 4.77 -2.89 2.27
CA LEU A 189 4.32 -1.99 1.23
C LEU A 189 2.98 -1.41 1.68
N PHE A 190 2.98 -0.16 2.12
CA PHE A 190 1.82 0.49 2.72
C PHE A 190 1.14 1.41 1.69
N VAL A 191 0.04 0.95 1.12
CA VAL A 191 -0.76 1.71 0.15
C VAL A 191 -1.77 2.55 0.91
N ALA A 192 -1.79 3.86 0.64
CA ALA A 192 -2.78 4.77 1.21
C ALA A 192 -3.06 5.97 0.28
N HIS A 193 -4.17 6.63 0.49
CA HIS A 193 -4.47 7.93 -0.12
C HIS A 193 -4.28 9.08 0.88
N ASP A 194 -4.24 8.79 2.18
CA ASP A 194 -4.02 9.78 3.24
C ASP A 194 -2.54 9.89 3.60
N LEU A 195 -1.96 11.05 3.27
CA LEU A 195 -0.57 11.37 3.55
C LEU A 195 -0.29 11.52 5.06
N SER A 196 -1.28 11.88 5.88
CA SER A 196 -1.09 11.99 7.33
C SER A 196 -0.79 10.63 7.96
N VAL A 197 -1.48 9.59 7.52
CA VAL A 197 -1.25 8.20 7.93
C VAL A 197 0.14 7.72 7.48
N VAL A 198 0.49 7.99 6.21
CA VAL A 198 1.78 7.59 5.64
C VAL A 198 2.94 8.28 6.33
N ARG A 199 2.78 9.55 6.70
CA ARG A 199 3.79 10.30 7.49
C ARG A 199 4.13 9.59 8.80
N HIS A 200 3.19 8.89 9.40
CA HIS A 200 3.40 8.22 10.69
C HIS A 200 4.17 6.92 10.53
N ILE A 201 3.73 6.04 9.64
CA ILE A 201 4.22 4.66 9.57
C ILE A 201 5.40 4.43 8.58
N SER A 202 5.61 5.32 7.60
CA SER A 202 6.55 5.03 6.50
C SER A 202 7.95 5.52 6.79
N ASP A 203 8.96 4.75 6.35
CA ASP A 203 10.37 5.16 6.30
C ASP A 203 10.66 5.97 5.03
N ARG A 204 10.17 5.46 3.88
CA ARG A 204 10.22 6.12 2.59
C ARG A 204 8.84 6.16 1.96
N VAL A 205 8.64 7.11 1.06
CA VAL A 205 7.35 7.29 0.38
C VAL A 205 7.58 7.39 -1.13
N ALA A 206 6.80 6.62 -1.87
CA ALA A 206 6.67 6.71 -3.32
C ALA A 206 5.33 7.36 -3.67
N VAL A 207 5.37 8.45 -4.43
CA VAL A 207 4.19 9.18 -4.89
C VAL A 207 3.84 8.72 -6.29
N MET A 208 2.62 8.26 -6.48
CA MET A 208 2.13 7.69 -7.74
C MET A 208 1.05 8.58 -8.37
N TYR A 209 1.18 8.87 -9.66
CA TYR A 209 0.21 9.60 -10.44
C TYR A 209 0.00 8.91 -11.80
N LEU A 210 -1.24 8.60 -12.13
CA LEU A 210 -1.67 8.04 -13.41
C LEU A 210 -0.77 6.88 -13.92
N GLY A 211 -0.56 5.88 -13.05
CA GLY A 211 0.22 4.69 -13.36
C GLY A 211 1.74 4.83 -13.24
N LYS A 212 2.27 6.00 -12.92
CA LYS A 212 3.72 6.28 -12.81
C LYS A 212 4.12 6.74 -11.43
N ILE A 213 5.32 6.38 -10.99
CA ILE A 213 5.94 7.00 -9.82
C ILE A 213 6.55 8.33 -10.25
N VAL A 214 6.16 9.40 -9.55
CA VAL A 214 6.62 10.76 -9.86
C VAL A 214 7.65 11.26 -8.86
N GLU A 215 7.68 10.73 -7.65
CA GLU A 215 8.66 11.07 -6.62
C GLU A 215 8.85 9.90 -5.65
N ILE A 216 10.10 9.62 -5.24
CA ILE A 216 10.45 8.70 -4.15
C ILE A 216 11.51 9.34 -3.28
N THR A 217 11.27 9.39 -1.98
CA THR A 217 12.27 9.89 -1.03
C THR A 217 11.98 9.35 0.37
N ASP A 218 12.86 9.64 1.34
CA ASP A 218 12.57 9.41 2.75
C ASP A 218 11.41 10.28 3.23
N ARG A 219 10.77 9.83 4.31
CA ARG A 219 9.62 10.50 4.90
C ARG A 219 9.88 11.98 5.17
N GLN A 220 11.00 12.31 5.85
CA GLN A 220 11.27 13.68 6.26
C GLN A 220 11.41 14.60 5.05
N SER A 221 12.22 14.21 4.07
CA SER A 221 12.43 14.97 2.84
C SER A 221 11.13 15.20 2.05
N LEU A 222 10.23 14.19 2.01
CA LEU A 222 8.95 14.36 1.30
C LEU A 222 8.09 15.48 1.91
N TYR A 223 8.00 15.54 3.24
CA TYR A 223 7.11 16.51 3.91
C TYR A 223 7.77 17.88 4.09
N GLU A 224 9.09 17.98 4.19
CA GLU A 224 9.82 19.24 4.40
C GLU A 224 10.26 19.89 3.09
N ASN A 225 10.62 19.09 2.08
CA ASN A 225 11.19 19.56 0.82
C ASN A 225 10.68 18.74 -0.40
N PRO A 226 9.36 18.65 -0.62
CA PRO A 226 8.82 17.96 -1.79
C PRO A 226 9.31 18.63 -3.08
N GLN A 227 9.69 17.82 -4.08
CA GLN A 227 10.24 18.34 -5.31
C GLN A 227 9.20 18.38 -6.44
N HIS A 228 8.51 17.25 -6.66
CA HIS A 228 7.55 17.18 -7.75
C HIS A 228 6.31 18.07 -7.49
N PRO A 229 5.84 18.86 -8.46
CA PRO A 229 4.70 19.77 -8.28
C PRO A 229 3.41 19.07 -7.83
N TYR A 230 3.19 17.83 -8.25
CA TYR A 230 2.06 17.02 -7.78
C TYR A 230 2.17 16.69 -6.29
N THR A 231 3.36 16.32 -5.82
CA THR A 231 3.59 16.07 -4.39
C THR A 231 3.33 17.32 -3.55
N LYS A 232 3.80 18.48 -4.02
CA LYS A 232 3.53 19.78 -3.36
C LYS A 232 2.04 20.05 -3.24
N ALA A 233 1.30 19.79 -4.30
CA ALA A 233 -0.14 19.97 -4.32
C ALA A 233 -0.87 18.97 -3.39
N LEU A 234 -0.49 17.69 -3.41
CA LEU A 234 -1.04 16.69 -2.49
C LEU A 234 -0.80 17.05 -1.02
N LEU A 235 0.42 17.44 -0.67
CA LEU A 235 0.76 17.86 0.69
C LEU A 235 0.03 19.15 1.08
N SER A 236 -0.21 20.07 0.11
CA SER A 236 -0.97 21.27 0.38
C SER A 236 -2.44 21.00 0.73
N ALA A 237 -2.99 19.84 0.38
CA ALA A 237 -4.35 19.45 0.70
C ALA A 237 -4.49 18.78 2.08
N VAL A 238 -3.39 18.36 2.71
CA VAL A 238 -3.40 17.74 4.05
C VAL A 238 -3.72 18.81 5.10
N PRO A 239 -4.79 18.68 5.90
CA PRO A 239 -5.11 19.66 6.94
C PRO A 239 -4.02 19.73 8.01
N ILE A 240 -3.69 20.94 8.47
CA ILE A 240 -2.78 21.16 9.59
C ILE A 240 -3.63 21.35 10.86
N PRO A 241 -3.34 20.62 11.96
CA PRO A 241 -4.15 20.70 13.20
C PRO A 241 -4.10 22.06 13.91
N ASP A 242 -3.25 23.00 13.46
CA ASP A 242 -3.15 24.36 13.99
C ASP A 242 -3.99 25.31 13.13
N PRO A 243 -5.10 25.88 13.67
CA PRO A 243 -5.98 26.78 12.93
C PRO A 243 -5.29 28.05 12.41
N ALA A 244 -4.30 28.58 13.15
CA ALA A 244 -3.59 29.80 12.76
C ALA A 244 -2.68 29.53 11.55
N VAL A 245 -1.99 28.39 11.53
CA VAL A 245 -1.14 27.95 10.43
C VAL A 245 -2.00 27.56 9.22
N GLU A 246 -3.11 26.88 9.45
CA GLU A 246 -4.03 26.46 8.38
C GLU A 246 -4.67 27.65 7.65
N LEU A 247 -5.05 28.72 8.38
CA LEU A 247 -5.62 29.94 7.81
C LEU A 247 -4.59 30.76 7.02
N ALA A 248 -3.32 30.74 7.42
CA ALA A 248 -2.25 31.44 6.74
C ALA A 248 -1.70 30.71 5.51
N ARG A 249 -2.07 29.45 5.32
CA ARG A 249 -1.51 28.57 4.29
C ARG A 249 -2.19 28.79 2.94
N GLU A 250 -1.40 29.02 1.90
CA GLU A 250 -1.89 28.98 0.52
C GLU A 250 -2.03 27.52 0.06
N ARG A 251 -3.26 27.08 -0.17
CA ARG A 251 -3.55 25.78 -0.77
C ARG A 251 -3.31 25.81 -2.26
N THR A 252 -2.51 24.89 -2.77
CA THR A 252 -2.36 24.69 -4.21
C THR A 252 -3.56 23.90 -4.74
N ILE A 253 -4.54 24.59 -5.31
CA ILE A 253 -5.68 23.95 -5.96
C ILE A 253 -5.23 23.50 -7.36
N LEU A 254 -5.20 22.18 -7.57
CA LEU A 254 -4.92 21.63 -8.90
C LEU A 254 -6.11 21.90 -9.82
N GLY A 255 -5.87 22.61 -10.91
CA GLY A 255 -6.88 22.85 -11.94
C GLY A 255 -7.15 21.59 -12.76
N GLY A 256 -8.36 21.52 -13.35
CA GLY A 256 -8.77 20.44 -14.26
C GLY A 256 -9.08 19.11 -13.58
N GLU A 257 -9.64 18.20 -14.37
CA GLU A 257 -9.94 16.82 -13.95
C GLU A 257 -8.72 15.92 -14.09
N VAL A 258 -8.70 14.82 -13.33
CA VAL A 258 -7.67 13.76 -13.50
C VAL A 258 -7.83 13.15 -14.89
N PRO A 259 -6.79 13.17 -15.74
CA PRO A 259 -6.89 12.60 -17.07
C PRO A 259 -7.25 11.11 -17.03
N SER A 260 -7.99 10.67 -18.05
CA SER A 260 -8.39 9.26 -18.15
C SER A 260 -7.17 8.36 -18.38
N PRO A 261 -7.05 7.24 -17.64
CA PRO A 261 -5.99 6.27 -17.87
C PRO A 261 -6.14 5.52 -19.22
N LEU A 262 -7.27 5.65 -19.89
CA LEU A 262 -7.48 5.13 -21.25
C LEU A 262 -6.75 5.97 -22.31
N ASN A 263 -6.63 7.28 -22.08
CA ASN A 263 -5.94 8.23 -22.97
C ASN A 263 -5.04 9.12 -22.12
N PRO A 264 -3.92 8.60 -21.60
CA PRO A 264 -3.01 9.40 -20.80
C PRO A 264 -2.40 10.52 -21.65
N PRO A 265 -2.16 11.70 -21.06
CA PRO A 265 -1.49 12.81 -21.74
C PRO A 265 -0.12 12.39 -22.32
N ALA A 266 0.25 12.95 -23.46
CA ALA A 266 1.58 12.78 -24.01
C ALA A 266 2.63 13.42 -23.10
N GLY A 267 3.85 12.90 -23.10
CA GLY A 267 4.93 13.42 -22.25
C GLY A 267 4.70 13.18 -20.76
N CYS A 268 4.94 14.21 -19.94
CA CYS A 268 4.68 14.18 -18.50
C CYS A 268 3.18 14.03 -18.23
N VAL A 269 2.77 12.93 -17.61
CA VAL A 269 1.34 12.64 -17.33
C VAL A 269 0.66 13.69 -16.45
N PHE A 270 1.43 14.48 -15.71
CA PHE A 270 0.92 15.54 -14.84
C PHE A 270 0.86 16.91 -15.51
N HIS A 271 1.48 17.12 -16.71
CA HIS A 271 1.61 18.44 -17.34
C HIS A 271 0.30 19.21 -17.50
N PRO A 272 -0.89 18.57 -17.77
CA PRO A 272 -2.14 19.34 -17.95
C PRO A 272 -2.64 20.01 -16.66
N ARG A 273 -2.20 19.52 -15.49
CA ARG A 273 -2.57 20.05 -14.18
C ARG A 273 -1.41 20.73 -13.45
N CYS A 274 -0.23 20.77 -14.08
CA CYS A 274 1.00 21.26 -13.46
C CYS A 274 1.06 22.79 -13.51
N PRO A 275 1.18 23.51 -12.36
CA PRO A 275 1.22 24.97 -12.33
C PRO A 275 2.51 25.56 -12.94
N ILE A 276 3.55 24.73 -13.11
CA ILE A 276 4.85 25.15 -13.67
C ILE A 276 5.15 24.44 -15.00
N ALA A 277 4.11 23.93 -15.69
CA ALA A 277 4.29 23.26 -16.98
C ALA A 277 4.90 24.19 -18.03
N ILE A 278 5.77 23.62 -18.85
CA ILE A 278 6.34 24.26 -20.05
C ILE A 278 6.05 23.36 -21.25
N GLU A 279 6.29 23.84 -22.46
CA GLU A 279 5.97 23.13 -23.71
C GLU A 279 6.65 21.76 -23.77
N GLU A 280 7.89 21.67 -23.35
CA GLU A 280 8.69 20.43 -23.35
C GLU A 280 8.07 19.33 -22.45
N CYS A 281 7.28 19.71 -21.44
CA CYS A 281 6.59 18.72 -20.59
C CYS A 281 5.58 17.88 -21.37
N SER A 282 5.06 18.37 -22.50
CA SER A 282 4.14 17.63 -23.36
C SER A 282 4.85 16.72 -24.37
N GLN A 283 6.15 16.92 -24.59
CA GLN A 283 6.91 16.26 -25.64
C GLN A 283 7.61 14.97 -25.16
N GLY A 284 8.02 14.90 -23.90
CA GLY A 284 8.77 13.76 -23.36
C GLY A 284 8.31 13.32 -21.99
N VAL A 285 8.32 12.01 -21.74
CA VAL A 285 8.07 11.44 -20.40
C VAL A 285 9.32 11.65 -19.55
N PRO A 286 9.26 12.42 -18.44
CA PRO A 286 10.41 12.60 -17.59
C PRO A 286 10.80 11.27 -16.91
N ALA A 287 12.09 10.94 -16.96
CA ALA A 287 12.62 9.80 -16.24
C ALA A 287 12.61 10.07 -14.72
N LEU A 288 12.33 9.05 -13.93
CA LEU A 288 12.53 9.09 -12.49
C LEU A 288 14.05 9.07 -12.23
N ARG A 289 14.62 10.22 -11.87
CA ARG A 289 16.07 10.39 -11.67
C ARG A 289 16.37 10.88 -10.26
N GLU A 290 17.53 10.53 -9.76
CA GLU A 290 18.02 11.03 -8.49
C GLU A 290 18.43 12.50 -8.64
N ILE A 291 17.80 13.36 -7.86
CA ILE A 291 18.04 14.81 -7.83
C ILE A 291 18.87 15.23 -6.62
N GLN A 292 18.77 14.46 -5.55
CA GLN A 292 19.59 14.53 -4.34
C GLN A 292 19.80 13.10 -3.82
N PRO A 293 20.80 12.82 -3.00
CA PRO A 293 21.02 11.48 -2.46
C PRO A 293 19.76 10.87 -1.84
N GLY A 294 19.27 9.76 -2.40
CA GLY A 294 18.04 9.08 -1.97
C GLY A 294 16.72 9.77 -2.34
N HIS A 295 16.77 10.90 -3.06
CA HIS A 295 15.58 11.64 -3.50
C HIS A 295 15.45 11.61 -5.02
N LEU A 296 14.46 10.88 -5.50
CA LEU A 296 14.19 10.73 -6.93
C LEU A 296 12.93 11.49 -7.31
N ALA A 297 12.96 12.19 -8.44
CA ALA A 297 11.81 12.88 -9.02
C ALA A 297 11.73 12.73 -10.54
N ALA A 298 10.52 12.57 -11.06
CA ALA A 298 10.23 12.49 -12.49
C ALA A 298 9.73 13.86 -13.01
N CYS A 299 10.60 14.87 -12.98
CA CYS A 299 10.29 16.21 -13.44
C CYS A 299 11.51 16.86 -14.12
N ILE A 300 11.29 17.53 -15.25
CA ILE A 300 12.37 18.24 -15.97
C ILE A 300 12.66 19.63 -15.39
N ARG A 301 11.81 20.10 -14.45
CA ARG A 301 11.90 21.44 -13.83
C ARG A 301 12.58 21.42 -12.47
N VAL A 302 12.96 20.26 -11.95
CA VAL A 302 13.63 20.08 -10.62
C VAL A 302 14.88 19.27 -10.76
#